data_4535735c74fcb63b72d1449f0829c38c
#
_entry.id   4535735c74fcb63b72d1449f0829c38c
#
_cell.length_a   1.000
_cell.length_b   1.000
_cell.length_c   1.000
_cell.angle_alpha   90.00
_cell.angle_beta   90.00
_cell.angle_gamma   90.00
#
_symmetry.space_group_name_H-M   'P 1'
#
loop_
_entity.id
_entity.type
_entity.pdbx_description
1 polymer ?
#
loop_
_entity_poly.entity_id
_entity_poly.type
_entity_poly.pdbx_seq_one_letter_code
_entity_poly.pdbx_strand_id
1 'polypeptide(L)'
;MTADIHFSPLALTHALPFLPLAQGDIDYQVDRRSEPGLIDELLAEPTTKVVLTRGGLVAVPRGQGELVDYENVKMRLATLPGAYVSAELARYPEAVAIFLGSYVGARGESVVAVDITRVPEAGVPGVGGIAGVGGAVGGVLGTQDSGTVDGALGKNGISGGAAAGIRQPGNAKGNGGVAAAKIAGPLGVPDSAGQGADDAFDDSVGAPVQSLAPKPTLLQQAVTRFDWVDLRGFAPHANAREAGQATSAITLSIWHSRQRFCPTCGAAVRPALAGWAQRCTNEADGNRVLFPRVEPAVITAIVDGHDRLLLQHNAAWKDSRLYSVSAGFVEAGENLEHACRREAMEETGIKLGEVRYLGSQPWPFPASLMMAFKAHAITTDVHVDGEETMTARWVTRDEYTAELIAGRMAAPGRATIARYMIEEWLGREL
;
A
#
# COMPACT_ATOMS: atom_id res chain seq x y z
N MET A 1 -20.73 -23.75 47.96
CA MET A 1 -19.95 -22.67 47.30
C MET A 1 -20.67 -22.34 46.02
N THR A 2 -21.50 -21.33 46.00
CA THR A 2 -22.09 -20.78 44.81
C THR A 2 -20.95 -20.07 44.06
N ALA A 3 -20.51 -20.61 42.93
CA ALA A 3 -19.58 -19.91 42.03
C ALA A 3 -20.29 -18.64 41.56
N ASP A 4 -19.82 -17.48 41.99
CA ASP A 4 -20.24 -16.23 41.39
C ASP A 4 -19.92 -16.28 39.90
N ILE A 5 -20.97 -16.35 39.09
CA ILE A 5 -20.85 -16.29 37.65
C ILE A 5 -20.52 -14.83 37.33
N HIS A 6 -19.23 -14.50 37.28
CA HIS A 6 -18.80 -13.21 36.76
C HIS A 6 -18.99 -13.23 35.24
N PHE A 7 -19.94 -12.45 34.75
CA PHE A 7 -20.06 -12.18 33.32
C PHE A 7 -18.81 -11.43 32.84
N SER A 8 -18.27 -11.87 31.69
CA SER A 8 -17.18 -11.17 31.05
C SER A 8 -17.55 -9.68 30.85
N PRO A 9 -16.65 -8.72 31.20
CA PRO A 9 -16.85 -7.30 30.90
C PRO A 9 -17.12 -7.02 29.42
N LEU A 10 -16.68 -7.92 28.53
CA LEU A 10 -16.86 -7.82 27.07
C LEU A 10 -18.02 -8.69 26.55
N ALA A 11 -18.93 -9.19 27.40
CA ALA A 11 -19.99 -10.13 27.02
C ALA A 11 -20.92 -9.57 25.92
N LEU A 12 -21.13 -8.24 25.89
CA LEU A 12 -21.99 -7.56 24.93
C LEU A 12 -21.25 -7.09 23.66
N THR A 13 -19.95 -7.40 23.54
CA THR A 13 -19.17 -7.02 22.36
C THR A 13 -19.59 -7.83 21.13
N HIS A 14 -19.88 -7.15 20.04
CA HIS A 14 -20.24 -7.73 18.75
C HIS A 14 -19.07 -7.70 17.78
N ALA A 15 -18.99 -8.73 16.90
CA ALA A 15 -18.04 -8.71 15.79
C ALA A 15 -18.40 -7.58 14.81
N LEU A 16 -17.39 -6.98 14.20
CA LEU A 16 -17.59 -5.94 13.20
C LEU A 16 -18.21 -6.55 11.93
N PRO A 17 -19.39 -6.07 11.49
CA PRO A 17 -20.15 -6.76 10.45
C PRO A 17 -19.61 -6.52 9.04
N PHE A 18 -19.01 -5.35 8.81
CA PHE A 18 -18.50 -4.92 7.51
C PHE A 18 -17.32 -3.96 7.67
N LEU A 19 -16.36 -4.10 6.77
CA LEU A 19 -15.17 -3.24 6.72
C LEU A 19 -14.87 -2.87 5.26
N PRO A 20 -14.61 -1.58 4.93
CA PRO A 20 -14.50 -1.11 3.54
C PRO A 20 -13.43 -1.81 2.71
N LEU A 21 -12.31 -2.22 3.31
CA LEU A 21 -11.24 -2.92 2.61
C LEU A 21 -11.36 -4.45 2.68
N ALA A 22 -12.39 -4.98 3.35
CA ALA A 22 -12.66 -6.41 3.37
C ALA A 22 -13.21 -6.86 2.01
N GLN A 23 -12.95 -8.13 1.67
CA GLN A 23 -13.35 -8.71 0.40
C GLN A 23 -14.86 -8.77 0.23
N GLY A 24 -15.30 -8.48 -1.00
CA GLY A 24 -16.66 -8.71 -1.44
C GLY A 24 -16.89 -10.15 -1.92
N ASP A 25 -17.93 -10.34 -2.70
CA ASP A 25 -18.42 -11.61 -3.27
C ASP A 25 -17.63 -12.05 -4.52
N ILE A 26 -16.32 -12.26 -4.38
CA ILE A 26 -15.43 -12.68 -5.46
C ILE A 26 -15.09 -14.16 -5.33
N ASP A 27 -15.28 -14.92 -6.40
CA ASP A 27 -14.65 -16.23 -6.54
C ASP A 27 -13.24 -16.04 -7.09
N TYR A 28 -12.26 -16.29 -6.26
CA TYR A 28 -10.85 -16.14 -6.61
C TYR A 28 -10.34 -17.13 -7.64
N GLN A 29 -11.05 -18.19 -7.92
CA GLN A 29 -10.70 -19.28 -8.85
C GLN A 29 -9.23 -19.70 -8.70
N VAL A 30 -8.84 -20.03 -7.48
CA VAL A 30 -7.44 -20.27 -7.10
C VAL A 30 -6.79 -21.36 -7.96
N ASP A 31 -7.53 -22.39 -8.31
CA ASP A 31 -7.04 -23.54 -9.10
C ASP A 31 -6.63 -23.11 -10.52
N ARG A 32 -7.35 -22.15 -11.10
CA ARG A 32 -7.07 -21.65 -12.44
C ARG A 32 -5.79 -20.82 -12.54
N ARG A 33 -5.31 -20.26 -11.44
CA ARG A 33 -4.13 -19.39 -11.44
C ARG A 33 -2.85 -20.09 -11.95
N SER A 34 -2.84 -21.42 -11.92
CA SER A 34 -1.71 -22.23 -12.44
C SER A 34 -1.83 -22.54 -13.93
N GLU A 35 -2.96 -22.23 -14.59
CA GLU A 35 -3.16 -22.51 -16.02
C GLU A 35 -2.22 -21.65 -16.87
N PRO A 36 -1.43 -22.29 -17.78
CA PRO A 36 -0.56 -21.54 -18.68
C PRO A 36 -1.41 -20.66 -19.63
N GLY A 37 -1.04 -19.39 -19.80
CA GLY A 37 -1.73 -18.48 -20.71
C GLY A 37 -3.07 -17.95 -20.20
N LEU A 38 -3.47 -18.22 -18.96
CA LEU A 38 -4.75 -17.77 -18.39
C LEU A 38 -5.01 -16.27 -18.62
N ILE A 39 -4.02 -15.41 -18.43
CA ILE A 39 -4.18 -13.96 -18.61
C ILE A 39 -4.53 -13.64 -20.08
N ASP A 40 -3.87 -14.27 -21.03
CA ASP A 40 -4.14 -14.04 -22.47
C ASP A 40 -5.53 -14.54 -22.85
N GLU A 41 -5.94 -15.72 -22.34
CA GLU A 41 -7.28 -16.28 -22.52
C GLU A 41 -8.35 -15.31 -21.98
N LEU A 42 -8.20 -14.89 -20.72
CA LEU A 42 -9.14 -13.97 -20.08
C LEU A 42 -9.24 -12.63 -20.81
N LEU A 43 -8.10 -12.06 -21.23
CA LEU A 43 -8.11 -10.79 -21.94
C LEU A 43 -8.74 -10.89 -23.35
N ALA A 44 -8.77 -12.08 -23.95
CA ALA A 44 -9.47 -12.32 -25.22
C ALA A 44 -11.00 -12.41 -25.03
N GLU A 45 -11.49 -12.71 -23.85
CA GLU A 45 -12.92 -12.83 -23.56
C GLU A 45 -13.60 -11.45 -23.54
N PRO A 46 -14.71 -11.24 -24.28
CA PRO A 46 -15.42 -9.94 -24.34
C PRO A 46 -16.00 -9.47 -23.00
N THR A 47 -16.25 -10.42 -22.07
CA THR A 47 -16.83 -10.13 -20.75
C THR A 47 -15.80 -9.74 -19.70
N THR A 48 -14.51 -9.96 -19.97
CA THR A 48 -13.44 -9.61 -19.04
C THR A 48 -13.28 -8.10 -18.90
N LYS A 49 -13.29 -7.65 -17.66
CA LYS A 49 -13.05 -6.26 -17.29
C LYS A 49 -11.62 -6.09 -16.81
N VAL A 50 -10.95 -5.07 -17.32
CA VAL A 50 -9.63 -4.68 -16.84
C VAL A 50 -9.76 -3.43 -15.98
N VAL A 51 -9.25 -3.50 -14.75
CA VAL A 51 -9.06 -2.36 -13.85
C VAL A 51 -7.59 -1.96 -13.85
N LEU A 52 -7.29 -0.68 -13.69
CA LEU A 52 -5.92 -0.19 -13.73
C LEU A 52 -5.45 0.27 -12.36
N THR A 53 -4.18 -0.02 -12.06
CA THR A 53 -3.47 0.53 -10.90
C THR A 53 -2.21 1.26 -11.35
N ARG A 54 -1.81 2.29 -10.60
CA ARG A 54 -0.59 3.05 -10.85
C ARG A 54 -0.08 3.67 -9.55
N GLY A 55 1.16 3.34 -9.16
CA GLY A 55 1.80 3.93 -7.98
C GLY A 55 1.06 3.72 -6.66
N GLY A 56 0.31 2.62 -6.52
CA GLY A 56 -0.52 2.35 -5.34
C GLY A 56 -1.91 3.01 -5.37
N LEU A 57 -2.30 3.60 -6.51
CA LEU A 57 -3.61 4.22 -6.73
C LEU A 57 -4.45 3.37 -7.69
N VAL A 58 -5.78 3.50 -7.61
CA VAL A 58 -6.73 2.90 -8.56
C VAL A 58 -7.26 3.95 -9.52
N ALA A 59 -7.55 3.52 -10.77
CA ALA A 59 -8.20 4.38 -11.75
C ALA A 59 -9.70 4.47 -11.50
N VAL A 60 -10.21 5.69 -11.47
CA VAL A 60 -11.65 6.01 -11.45
C VAL A 60 -12.01 6.86 -12.67
N PRO A 61 -13.28 6.90 -13.10
CA PRO A 61 -13.70 7.81 -14.15
C PRO A 61 -13.36 9.26 -13.82
N ARG A 62 -12.97 10.03 -14.81
CA ARG A 62 -12.56 11.42 -14.65
C ARG A 62 -13.65 12.25 -13.97
N GLY A 63 -13.25 13.11 -13.05
CA GLY A 63 -14.13 13.95 -12.23
C GLY A 63 -14.58 13.28 -10.93
N GLN A 64 -14.28 11.99 -10.71
CA GLN A 64 -14.57 11.31 -9.44
C GLN A 64 -13.48 11.48 -8.40
N GLY A 65 -12.22 11.70 -8.83
CA GLY A 65 -11.08 11.89 -7.93
C GLY A 65 -10.93 13.31 -7.37
N GLU A 66 -11.59 14.29 -7.98
CA GLU A 66 -11.48 15.72 -7.60
C GLU A 66 -12.59 16.22 -6.66
N LEU A 67 -13.45 15.33 -6.20
CA LEU A 67 -14.63 15.72 -5.42
C LEU A 67 -14.24 16.17 -4.01
N VAL A 68 -14.61 17.39 -3.69
CA VAL A 68 -14.33 18.04 -2.39
C VAL A 68 -15.28 17.56 -1.29
N ASP A 69 -16.47 17.10 -1.66
CA ASP A 69 -17.50 16.61 -0.74
C ASP A 69 -17.72 15.11 -0.93
N TYR A 70 -17.04 14.32 -0.11
CA TYR A 70 -17.05 12.87 -0.20
C TYR A 70 -18.26 12.20 0.48
N GLU A 71 -19.10 12.90 1.21
CA GLU A 71 -20.12 12.25 2.06
C GLU A 71 -21.18 11.50 1.27
N ASN A 72 -21.51 11.95 0.06
CA ASN A 72 -22.56 11.35 -0.78
C ASN A 72 -22.08 10.83 -2.13
N VAL A 73 -20.79 10.78 -2.39
CA VAL A 73 -20.26 10.37 -3.67
C VAL A 73 -20.10 8.85 -3.73
N LYS A 74 -20.68 8.24 -4.75
CA LYS A 74 -20.41 6.84 -5.09
C LYS A 74 -19.29 6.79 -6.14
N MET A 75 -18.15 6.22 -5.76
CA MET A 75 -17.04 5.94 -6.66
C MET A 75 -17.18 4.54 -7.27
N ARG A 76 -16.62 4.38 -8.46
CA ARG A 76 -16.49 3.07 -9.10
C ARG A 76 -15.14 2.96 -9.79
N LEU A 77 -14.66 1.74 -9.97
CA LEU A 77 -13.47 1.49 -10.75
C LEU A 77 -13.70 1.85 -12.23
N ALA A 78 -12.72 2.52 -12.84
CA ALA A 78 -12.68 2.65 -14.28
C ALA A 78 -12.30 1.29 -14.87
N THR A 79 -13.04 0.84 -15.87
CA THR A 79 -12.81 -0.45 -16.53
C THR A 79 -12.54 -0.28 -18.01
N LEU A 80 -11.63 -1.11 -18.53
CA LEU A 80 -11.36 -1.25 -19.96
C LEU A 80 -11.73 -2.67 -20.42
N PRO A 81 -12.17 -2.86 -21.68
CA PRO A 81 -12.32 -4.19 -22.24
C PRO A 81 -10.97 -4.91 -22.38
N GLY A 82 -10.92 -6.20 -22.04
CA GLY A 82 -9.70 -7.01 -22.05
C GLY A 82 -8.97 -6.99 -23.40
N ALA A 83 -9.71 -7.14 -24.50
CA ALA A 83 -9.15 -7.17 -25.84
C ALA A 83 -8.34 -5.92 -26.22
N TYR A 84 -8.69 -4.74 -25.69
CA TYR A 84 -7.91 -3.52 -25.95
C TYR A 84 -6.60 -3.49 -25.19
N VAL A 85 -6.55 -4.12 -24.02
CA VAL A 85 -5.37 -4.15 -23.17
C VAL A 85 -4.39 -5.23 -23.59
N SER A 86 -4.87 -6.37 -24.07
CA SER A 86 -4.05 -7.51 -24.52
C SER A 86 -2.98 -7.09 -25.53
N ALA A 87 -3.35 -6.34 -26.58
CA ALA A 87 -2.41 -5.86 -27.59
C ALA A 87 -1.36 -4.87 -27.05
N GLU A 88 -1.66 -4.20 -25.94
CA GLU A 88 -0.77 -3.23 -25.33
C GLU A 88 0.24 -3.85 -24.37
N LEU A 89 -0.13 -4.93 -23.66
CA LEU A 89 0.75 -5.58 -22.68
C LEU A 89 2.06 -6.07 -23.31
N ALA A 90 2.02 -6.54 -24.56
CA ALA A 90 3.23 -6.95 -25.28
C ALA A 90 4.22 -5.80 -25.50
N ARG A 91 3.74 -4.55 -25.51
CA ARG A 91 4.57 -3.34 -25.64
C ARG A 91 5.16 -2.87 -24.30
N TYR A 92 4.56 -3.27 -23.21
CA TYR A 92 4.95 -2.86 -21.87
C TYR A 92 5.22 -4.10 -20.99
N PRO A 93 6.34 -4.80 -21.18
CA PRO A 93 6.67 -6.02 -20.42
C PRO A 93 6.84 -5.77 -18.93
N GLU A 94 6.96 -4.51 -18.52
CA GLU A 94 7.03 -4.07 -17.14
C GLU A 94 5.63 -3.91 -16.47
N ALA A 95 4.56 -3.89 -17.26
CA ALA A 95 3.20 -3.91 -16.73
C ALA A 95 2.88 -5.30 -16.18
N VAL A 96 2.22 -5.34 -15.02
CA VAL A 96 1.87 -6.60 -14.36
C VAL A 96 0.37 -6.82 -14.45
N ALA A 97 -0.04 -7.91 -15.13
CA ALA A 97 -1.42 -8.35 -15.14
C ALA A 97 -1.71 -9.34 -14.00
N ILE A 98 -2.83 -9.16 -13.33
CA ILE A 98 -3.22 -9.89 -12.13
C ILE A 98 -4.68 -10.34 -12.28
N PHE A 99 -4.93 -11.64 -12.28
CA PHE A 99 -6.29 -12.16 -12.28
C PHE A 99 -6.90 -12.03 -10.88
N LEU A 100 -7.90 -11.18 -10.71
CA LEU A 100 -8.54 -10.94 -9.42
C LEU A 100 -9.64 -11.96 -9.09
N GLY A 101 -10.10 -12.74 -10.05
CA GLY A 101 -11.18 -13.69 -9.91
C GLY A 101 -12.37 -13.38 -10.81
N SER A 102 -13.47 -14.09 -10.57
CA SER A 102 -14.74 -13.92 -11.31
C SER A 102 -15.90 -13.70 -10.36
N TYR A 103 -16.94 -13.07 -10.86
CA TYR A 103 -18.17 -12.95 -10.08
C TYR A 103 -19.05 -14.17 -10.23
N VAL A 104 -19.56 -14.65 -9.11
CA VAL A 104 -20.60 -15.67 -9.08
C VAL A 104 -21.92 -15.02 -9.49
N GLY A 105 -22.31 -15.17 -10.73
CA GLY A 105 -23.57 -14.65 -11.26
C GLY A 105 -23.79 -15.08 -12.72
N ALA A 106 -24.98 -14.80 -13.26
CA ALA A 106 -25.47 -15.32 -14.55
C ALA A 106 -24.58 -14.99 -15.78
N ARG A 107 -23.51 -14.20 -15.63
CA ARG A 107 -22.61 -13.80 -16.72
C ARG A 107 -21.13 -14.12 -16.49
N GLY A 108 -20.72 -14.61 -15.33
CA GLY A 108 -19.34 -15.06 -15.08
C GLY A 108 -18.26 -14.01 -15.47
N GLU A 109 -18.44 -12.74 -15.08
CA GLU A 109 -17.50 -11.68 -15.45
C GLU A 109 -16.16 -11.88 -14.75
N SER A 110 -15.09 -12.07 -15.52
CA SER A 110 -13.72 -12.11 -15.00
C SER A 110 -13.15 -10.70 -14.86
N VAL A 111 -12.28 -10.51 -13.87
CA VAL A 111 -11.61 -9.22 -13.65
C VAL A 111 -10.10 -9.41 -13.60
N VAL A 112 -9.39 -8.63 -14.40
CA VAL A 112 -7.94 -8.57 -14.43
C VAL A 112 -7.51 -7.16 -14.02
N ALA A 113 -6.64 -7.04 -13.01
CA ALA A 113 -5.96 -5.78 -12.73
C ALA A 113 -4.68 -5.69 -13.57
N VAL A 114 -4.37 -4.49 -14.04
CA VAL A 114 -3.11 -4.21 -14.74
C VAL A 114 -2.42 -3.04 -14.06
N ASP A 115 -1.25 -3.32 -13.51
CA ASP A 115 -0.38 -2.27 -12.95
C ASP A 115 0.41 -1.60 -14.08
N ILE A 116 0.12 -0.31 -14.29
CA ILE A 116 0.76 0.52 -15.29
C ILE A 116 1.73 1.56 -14.69
N THR A 117 2.21 1.31 -13.48
CA THR A 117 3.14 2.23 -12.79
C THR A 117 4.35 2.62 -13.65
N ARG A 118 4.79 1.72 -14.53
CA ARG A 118 5.97 1.90 -15.38
C ARG A 118 5.64 2.25 -16.83
N VAL A 119 4.39 2.39 -17.17
CA VAL A 119 3.99 2.89 -18.48
C VAL A 119 4.27 4.40 -18.53
N PRO A 120 5.12 4.89 -19.45
CA PRO A 120 5.44 6.30 -19.54
C PRO A 120 4.21 7.12 -19.94
N GLU A 121 4.17 8.38 -19.51
CA GLU A 121 3.12 9.30 -19.96
C GLU A 121 3.27 9.64 -21.43
N ALA A 122 2.14 9.92 -22.08
CA ALA A 122 2.13 10.34 -23.47
C ALA A 122 2.92 11.63 -23.65
N GLY A 123 3.86 11.63 -24.58
CA GLY A 123 4.72 12.81 -24.89
C GLY A 123 5.97 12.94 -24.03
N VAL A 124 6.19 12.07 -23.05
CA VAL A 124 7.46 12.00 -22.33
C VAL A 124 8.34 10.93 -22.98
N PRO A 125 9.54 11.25 -23.49
CA PRO A 125 10.47 10.26 -24.01
C PRO A 125 10.75 9.23 -22.93
N GLY A 126 10.55 7.95 -23.21
CA GLY A 126 10.89 6.87 -22.30
C GLY A 126 12.37 6.92 -21.96
N VAL A 127 12.72 7.21 -20.74
CA VAL A 127 14.07 7.06 -20.22
C VAL A 127 14.32 5.56 -20.13
N GLY A 128 15.03 5.05 -21.08
CA GLY A 128 15.52 3.66 -21.07
C GLY A 128 16.26 3.40 -19.77
N GLY A 129 15.91 2.33 -19.11
CA GLY A 129 16.31 1.83 -17.83
C GLY A 129 17.57 2.45 -17.20
N ILE A 130 17.38 3.26 -16.16
CA ILE A 130 18.37 3.49 -15.11
C ILE A 130 17.68 3.32 -13.76
N ALA A 131 18.33 2.52 -12.94
CA ALA A 131 17.93 2.22 -11.59
C ALA A 131 17.82 3.47 -10.72
N GLY A 132 16.78 3.52 -9.88
CA GLY A 132 16.81 4.16 -8.59
C GLY A 132 16.90 5.68 -8.57
N VAL A 133 15.75 6.36 -8.59
CA VAL A 133 15.58 7.59 -7.82
C VAL A 133 14.16 7.57 -7.25
N GLY A 134 14.07 7.44 -5.93
CA GLY A 134 12.88 7.80 -5.19
C GLY A 134 12.67 9.30 -5.29
N GLY A 135 11.90 9.74 -6.26
CA GLY A 135 11.47 11.12 -6.42
C GLY A 135 10.02 11.24 -5.97
N ALA A 136 9.79 11.92 -4.86
CA ALA A 136 8.48 12.36 -4.46
C ALA A 136 7.89 13.24 -5.58
N VAL A 137 6.83 12.76 -6.22
CA VAL A 137 6.00 13.61 -7.09
C VAL A 137 5.08 14.39 -6.16
N GLY A 138 5.54 15.59 -5.78
CA GLY A 138 4.71 16.59 -5.14
C GLY A 138 3.74 17.17 -6.16
N GLY A 139 2.54 16.63 -6.21
CA GLY A 139 1.40 17.28 -6.85
C GLY A 139 0.56 17.93 -5.75
N VAL A 140 0.46 19.24 -5.79
CA VAL A 140 -0.38 20.05 -4.92
C VAL A 140 -1.83 19.72 -5.24
N LEU A 141 -2.48 18.94 -4.39
CA LEU A 141 -3.93 18.90 -4.24
C LEU A 141 -4.21 18.92 -2.74
N GLY A 142 -4.94 19.95 -2.34
CA GLY A 142 -5.40 20.12 -0.95
C GLY A 142 -6.24 18.93 -0.54
N THR A 143 -5.58 17.94 -0.02
CA THR A 143 -6.21 16.80 0.63
C THR A 143 -6.44 17.17 2.09
N GLN A 144 -7.67 17.12 2.53
CA GLN A 144 -7.92 16.92 3.95
C GLN A 144 -7.19 15.63 4.34
N ASP A 145 -6.11 15.82 5.08
CA ASP A 145 -5.21 14.78 5.55
C ASP A 145 -5.99 13.88 6.52
N SER A 146 -6.58 12.81 5.99
CA SER A 146 -7.03 11.71 6.83
C SER A 146 -5.77 11.00 7.30
N GLY A 147 -5.42 11.23 8.56
CA GLY A 147 -4.20 10.73 9.18
C GLY A 147 -3.93 9.28 8.81
N THR A 148 -2.78 9.08 8.23
CA THR A 148 -2.28 7.75 7.92
C THR A 148 -1.77 7.09 9.19
N VAL A 149 -2.20 5.88 9.46
CA VAL A 149 -1.59 4.99 10.46
C VAL A 149 -0.24 4.46 9.95
N ASP A 150 0.43 5.19 9.08
CA ASP A 150 1.74 4.81 8.50
C ASP A 150 2.91 5.05 9.47
N GLY A 151 2.65 5.62 10.63
CA GLY A 151 3.68 5.94 11.61
C GLY A 151 4.06 4.82 12.58
N ALA A 152 3.25 3.77 12.67
CA ALA A 152 3.57 2.62 13.54
C ALA A 152 4.64 1.68 12.96
N LEU A 153 5.22 2.01 11.83
CA LEU A 153 6.30 1.25 11.19
C LEU A 153 7.65 1.79 11.65
N GLY A 154 7.84 1.68 12.96
CA GLY A 154 8.96 2.19 13.69
C GLY A 154 10.30 1.64 13.23
N LYS A 155 11.22 2.42 13.50
CA LYS A 155 12.62 2.07 13.66
C LYS A 155 12.76 1.28 14.95
N ASN A 156 12.68 -0.04 14.92
CA ASN A 156 13.18 -0.87 16.02
C ASN A 156 14.69 -0.67 16.12
N GLY A 157 15.09 0.33 16.89
CA GLY A 157 16.42 0.49 17.43
C GLY A 157 16.59 -0.56 18.52
N ILE A 158 17.40 -1.59 18.23
CA ILE A 158 17.81 -2.62 19.18
C ILE A 158 18.60 -1.94 20.29
N SER A 159 18.01 -1.70 21.46
CA SER A 159 18.74 -1.46 22.69
C SER A 159 19.10 -2.82 23.32
N GLY A 160 20.29 -3.30 22.95
CA GLY A 160 20.83 -4.53 23.51
C GLY A 160 21.22 -4.39 24.97
N GLY A 161 20.58 -5.18 25.79
CA GLY A 161 21.05 -5.48 27.16
C GLY A 161 22.33 -6.31 27.12
N ALA A 162 23.27 -5.96 27.95
CA ALA A 162 24.60 -6.50 28.09
C ALA A 162 24.62 -8.01 28.32
N ALA A 163 25.41 -8.73 27.56
CA ALA A 163 25.95 -10.05 27.90
C ALA A 163 27.47 -10.07 27.63
N ALA A 164 28.17 -10.66 28.57
CA ALA A 164 29.60 -10.63 28.80
C ALA A 164 30.48 -11.26 27.71
N GLY A 165 31.60 -10.60 27.49
CA GLY A 165 32.93 -10.95 27.08
C GLY A 165 33.26 -12.30 26.45
N ILE A 166 33.82 -12.23 25.20
CA ILE A 166 34.92 -13.08 24.77
C ILE A 166 35.88 -12.18 23.99
N ARG A 167 37.15 -12.17 24.45
CA ARG A 167 38.28 -11.45 23.84
C ARG A 167 38.75 -12.14 22.57
N GLN A 168 39.06 -11.37 21.54
CA GLN A 168 39.92 -11.78 20.45
C GLN A 168 41.25 -11.00 20.48
N PRO A 169 42.37 -11.63 20.12
CA PRO A 169 43.67 -10.96 20.05
C PRO A 169 43.94 -10.36 18.68
N GLY A 170 44.75 -9.34 18.74
CA GLY A 170 45.04 -8.33 17.74
C GLY A 170 45.96 -8.65 16.57
N ASN A 171 46.29 -7.54 15.93
CA ASN A 171 47.32 -7.24 14.91
C ASN A 171 46.85 -7.37 13.42
N ALA A 172 47.20 -6.45 12.53
CA ALA A 172 48.29 -5.53 12.42
C ALA A 172 47.97 -4.39 11.40
N LYS A 173 48.73 -3.34 11.54
CA LYS A 173 48.80 -2.11 10.70
C LYS A 173 49.19 -2.42 9.23
N GLY A 174 48.64 -1.65 8.28
CA GLY A 174 49.16 -1.50 6.92
C GLY A 174 48.69 -0.20 6.29
N ASN A 175 49.59 0.82 6.34
CA ASN A 175 49.53 2.04 5.57
C ASN A 175 49.73 1.77 4.07
N GLY A 176 49.05 2.53 3.21
CA GLY A 176 49.36 2.56 1.79
C GLY A 176 48.45 3.54 1.03
N GLY A 177 48.82 4.81 1.07
CA GLY A 177 48.29 5.80 0.14
C GLY A 177 49.03 5.76 -1.18
N VAL A 178 48.31 5.92 -2.30
CA VAL A 178 48.86 6.35 -3.60
C VAL A 178 47.78 7.13 -4.33
N ALA A 179 47.89 8.42 -4.37
CA ALA A 179 48.27 9.33 -5.45
C ALA A 179 47.31 9.34 -6.67
N ALA A 180 46.71 10.53 -6.82
CA ALA A 180 46.00 10.99 -7.99
C ALA A 180 46.97 11.18 -9.18
N ALA A 181 46.56 10.78 -10.37
CA ALA A 181 47.23 11.21 -11.61
C ALA A 181 46.22 11.95 -12.49
N LYS A 182 46.48 13.27 -12.63
CA LYS A 182 45.95 14.12 -13.70
C LYS A 182 46.71 13.80 -15.00
N ILE A 183 45.98 13.68 -16.12
CA ILE A 183 46.62 13.86 -17.43
C ILE A 183 45.80 14.86 -18.22
N ALA A 184 46.53 15.91 -18.68
CA ALA A 184 46.07 17.02 -19.50
C ALA A 184 46.04 16.67 -21.00
N GLY A 185 45.20 17.42 -21.78
CA GLY A 185 45.24 17.44 -23.24
C GLY A 185 46.47 18.19 -23.79
N PRO A 186 46.43 18.84 -24.93
CA PRO A 186 45.64 18.73 -26.17
C PRO A 186 46.60 18.64 -27.41
N LEU A 187 46.07 18.64 -28.66
CA LEU A 187 46.68 19.04 -29.92
C LEU A 187 45.91 18.34 -31.05
N GLY A 188 45.51 18.89 -32.19
CA GLY A 188 45.87 20.10 -32.88
C GLY A 188 45.20 19.91 -34.25
N VAL A 189 44.71 21.01 -34.79
CA VAL A 189 44.18 21.14 -36.16
C VAL A 189 45.31 21.17 -37.17
N PRO A 190 45.13 20.76 -38.42
CA PRO A 190 45.59 21.61 -39.50
C PRO A 190 44.48 21.91 -40.54
N ASP A 191 44.39 23.20 -40.84
CA ASP A 191 43.80 23.77 -42.05
C ASP A 191 44.44 23.21 -43.34
N SER A 192 43.64 22.99 -44.36
CA SER A 192 44.09 23.18 -45.74
C SER A 192 42.92 23.62 -46.64
N ALA A 193 43.11 24.81 -47.17
CA ALA A 193 42.26 25.43 -48.17
C ALA A 193 42.34 24.70 -49.53
N GLY A 194 41.25 24.67 -50.25
CA GLY A 194 41.21 24.27 -51.66
C GLY A 194 39.98 24.83 -52.36
N GLN A 195 40.20 25.70 -53.26
CA GLN A 195 39.25 26.49 -54.06
C GLN A 195 38.43 25.68 -55.09
N GLY A 196 37.16 26.08 -55.22
CA GLY A 196 36.54 26.31 -56.53
C GLY A 196 35.81 25.18 -57.22
N ALA A 197 34.49 25.31 -57.35
CA ALA A 197 33.76 25.24 -58.64
C ALA A 197 32.28 25.52 -58.36
N ASP A 198 31.74 26.50 -59.04
CA ASP A 198 30.34 26.82 -59.18
C ASP A 198 29.61 25.67 -59.87
N ASP A 199 28.57 25.11 -59.26
CA ASP A 199 27.52 24.43 -59.96
C ASP A 199 26.17 24.73 -59.26
N ALA A 200 25.32 25.38 -60.04
CA ALA A 200 23.96 25.73 -59.67
C ALA A 200 23.16 24.47 -59.44
N PHE A 201 22.74 24.23 -58.22
CA PHE A 201 21.75 23.20 -57.90
C PHE A 201 20.39 23.82 -57.57
N ASP A 202 19.42 23.32 -58.30
CA ASP A 202 17.99 23.49 -58.25
C ASP A 202 17.45 23.45 -56.81
N ASP A 203 16.86 24.58 -56.36
CA ASP A 203 16.15 24.76 -55.13
C ASP A 203 14.74 24.16 -55.21
N SER A 204 14.62 22.84 -55.29
CA SER A 204 13.37 22.15 -54.94
C SER A 204 13.44 21.76 -53.44
N VAL A 205 13.17 22.74 -52.59
CA VAL A 205 13.02 22.54 -51.16
C VAL A 205 11.89 21.57 -50.91
N GLY A 206 12.22 20.29 -50.71
CA GLY A 206 11.32 19.30 -50.10
C GLY A 206 10.93 19.81 -48.70
N ALA A 207 9.67 20.13 -48.51
CA ALA A 207 9.14 20.47 -47.21
C ALA A 207 9.58 19.43 -46.18
N PRO A 208 10.03 19.85 -44.96
CA PRO A 208 10.43 18.91 -43.93
C PRO A 208 9.26 17.97 -43.65
N VAL A 209 9.45 16.68 -43.89
CA VAL A 209 8.53 15.65 -43.42
C VAL A 209 8.43 15.81 -41.94
N GLN A 210 7.36 16.44 -41.47
CA GLN A 210 7.04 16.48 -40.05
C GLN A 210 6.91 15.03 -39.60
N SER A 211 7.89 14.53 -38.90
CA SER A 211 7.85 13.28 -38.16
C SER A 211 6.66 13.39 -37.20
N LEU A 212 5.53 12.89 -37.60
CA LEU A 212 4.35 12.77 -36.72
C LEU A 212 4.79 11.91 -35.54
N ALA A 213 4.91 12.53 -34.37
CA ALA A 213 5.16 11.79 -33.14
C ALA A 213 4.18 10.60 -33.07
N PRO A 214 4.67 9.41 -32.70
CA PRO A 214 3.82 8.23 -32.66
C PRO A 214 2.61 8.49 -31.76
N LYS A 215 1.42 8.12 -32.23
CA LYS A 215 0.18 8.30 -31.44
C LYS A 215 0.32 7.57 -30.12
N PRO A 216 -0.07 8.22 -29.00
CA PRO A 216 -0.03 7.57 -27.69
C PRO A 216 -0.82 6.27 -27.68
N THR A 217 -0.27 5.25 -27.06
CA THR A 217 -0.96 3.97 -26.87
C THR A 217 -2.15 4.11 -25.89
N LEU A 218 -3.02 3.11 -25.83
CA LEU A 218 -4.17 3.13 -24.95
C LEU A 218 -3.74 3.26 -23.46
N LEU A 219 -2.72 2.52 -23.04
CA LEU A 219 -2.24 2.56 -21.65
C LEU A 219 -1.58 3.91 -21.32
N GLN A 220 -0.85 4.51 -22.26
CA GLN A 220 -0.34 5.87 -22.09
C GLN A 220 -1.47 6.90 -21.98
N GLN A 221 -2.52 6.76 -22.78
CA GLN A 221 -3.68 7.63 -22.69
C GLN A 221 -4.44 7.44 -21.38
N ALA A 222 -4.52 6.22 -20.86
CA ALA A 222 -5.18 5.92 -19.59
C ALA A 222 -4.57 6.72 -18.42
N VAL A 223 -3.25 6.94 -18.45
CA VAL A 223 -2.53 7.73 -17.41
C VAL A 223 -3.14 9.13 -17.23
N THR A 224 -3.59 9.76 -18.32
CA THR A 224 -4.11 11.13 -18.32
C THR A 224 -5.65 11.20 -18.43
N ARG A 225 -6.32 10.11 -18.79
CA ARG A 225 -7.78 10.07 -18.99
C ARG A 225 -8.57 9.73 -17.75
N PHE A 226 -7.95 9.05 -16.80
CA PHE A 226 -8.59 8.67 -15.54
C PHE A 226 -8.07 9.54 -14.39
N ASP A 227 -8.87 9.64 -13.34
CA ASP A 227 -8.40 10.11 -12.05
C ASP A 227 -7.83 8.93 -11.27
N TRP A 228 -6.82 9.21 -10.45
CA TRP A 228 -6.11 8.20 -9.67
C TRP A 228 -6.35 8.46 -8.19
N VAL A 229 -6.97 7.51 -7.52
CA VAL A 229 -7.43 7.67 -6.14
C VAL A 229 -6.74 6.66 -5.22
N ASP A 230 -6.30 7.13 -4.07
CA ASP A 230 -5.80 6.28 -2.99
C ASP A 230 -6.91 5.37 -2.47
N LEU A 231 -6.55 4.15 -2.05
CA LEU A 231 -7.52 3.17 -1.60
C LEU A 231 -8.34 3.63 -0.37
N ARG A 232 -7.75 4.46 0.50
CA ARG A 232 -8.44 5.03 1.67
C ARG A 232 -9.52 6.04 1.28
N GLY A 233 -9.30 6.76 0.19
CA GLY A 233 -10.29 7.67 -0.40
C GLY A 233 -11.32 6.94 -1.26
N PHE A 234 -10.96 5.81 -1.87
CA PHE A 234 -11.85 5.07 -2.78
C PHE A 234 -12.82 4.13 -2.03
N ALA A 235 -12.30 3.30 -1.13
CA ALA A 235 -13.05 2.17 -0.58
C ALA A 235 -14.33 2.56 0.21
N PRO A 236 -14.35 3.65 1.00
CA PRO A 236 -15.58 4.07 1.69
C PRO A 236 -16.72 4.49 0.76
N HIS A 237 -16.40 4.85 -0.48
CA HIS A 237 -17.34 5.37 -1.48
C HIS A 237 -17.69 4.34 -2.56
N ALA A 238 -16.99 3.20 -2.59
CA ALA A 238 -17.22 2.11 -3.52
C ALA A 238 -18.18 1.06 -2.92
N ASN A 239 -18.77 0.25 -3.80
CA ASN A 239 -19.44 -0.95 -3.32
C ASN A 239 -18.41 -1.98 -2.82
N ALA A 240 -18.85 -2.92 -1.97
CA ALA A 240 -17.98 -3.91 -1.35
C ALA A 240 -17.15 -4.73 -2.35
N ARG A 241 -17.74 -5.06 -3.50
CA ARG A 241 -17.10 -5.79 -4.59
C ARG A 241 -15.91 -5.01 -5.16
N GLU A 242 -16.14 -3.77 -5.58
CA GLU A 242 -15.08 -2.93 -6.16
C GLU A 242 -14.02 -2.52 -5.13
N ALA A 243 -14.42 -2.30 -3.88
CA ALA A 243 -13.49 -2.07 -2.78
C ALA A 243 -12.56 -3.28 -2.56
N GLY A 244 -13.11 -4.51 -2.54
CA GLY A 244 -12.32 -5.74 -2.44
C GLY A 244 -11.38 -5.95 -3.64
N GLN A 245 -11.85 -5.68 -4.87
CA GLN A 245 -11.02 -5.74 -6.07
C GLN A 245 -9.87 -4.74 -6.01
N ALA A 246 -10.15 -3.50 -5.65
CA ALA A 246 -9.14 -2.45 -5.49
C ALA A 246 -8.11 -2.84 -4.43
N THR A 247 -8.57 -3.40 -3.30
CA THR A 247 -7.69 -3.86 -2.21
C THR A 247 -6.72 -4.94 -2.69
N SER A 248 -7.21 -5.98 -3.37
CA SER A 248 -6.36 -7.04 -3.92
C SER A 248 -5.41 -6.51 -4.99
N ALA A 249 -5.92 -5.69 -5.92
CA ALA A 249 -5.12 -5.11 -7.00
C ALA A 249 -3.97 -4.26 -6.44
N ILE A 250 -4.25 -3.35 -5.51
CA ILE A 250 -3.24 -2.49 -4.88
C ILE A 250 -2.23 -3.30 -4.09
N THR A 251 -2.68 -4.27 -3.28
CA THR A 251 -1.80 -5.13 -2.48
C THR A 251 -0.76 -5.83 -3.36
N LEU A 252 -1.23 -6.47 -4.43
CA LEU A 252 -0.36 -7.22 -5.35
C LEU A 252 0.52 -6.28 -6.20
N SER A 253 -0.02 -5.15 -6.67
CA SER A 253 0.76 -4.16 -7.42
C SER A 253 1.91 -3.58 -6.58
N ILE A 254 1.66 -3.19 -5.33
CA ILE A 254 2.69 -2.71 -4.41
C ILE A 254 3.75 -3.79 -4.18
N TRP A 255 3.32 -5.03 -3.94
CA TRP A 255 4.25 -6.13 -3.74
C TRP A 255 5.13 -6.37 -4.98
N HIS A 256 4.57 -6.46 -6.18
CA HIS A 256 5.32 -6.62 -7.44
C HIS A 256 6.29 -5.46 -7.69
N SER A 257 5.93 -4.24 -7.30
CA SER A 257 6.79 -3.08 -7.47
C SER A 257 8.01 -3.10 -6.54
N ARG A 258 7.85 -3.63 -5.32
CA ARG A 258 8.88 -3.68 -4.27
C ARG A 258 9.74 -4.93 -4.33
N GLN A 259 9.13 -6.11 -4.56
CA GLN A 259 9.83 -7.39 -4.64
C GLN A 259 10.29 -7.66 -6.07
N ARG A 260 11.49 -7.21 -6.43
CA ARG A 260 12.05 -7.32 -7.79
C ARG A 260 13.10 -8.41 -7.94
N PHE A 261 13.63 -8.85 -6.83
CA PHE A 261 14.69 -9.84 -6.78
C PHE A 261 14.34 -10.95 -5.80
N CYS A 262 14.84 -12.15 -6.10
CA CYS A 262 14.71 -13.29 -5.20
C CYS A 262 15.49 -13.03 -3.91
N PRO A 263 14.88 -13.12 -2.72
CA PRO A 263 15.55 -12.84 -1.46
C PRO A 263 16.63 -13.90 -1.13
N THR A 264 16.62 -15.05 -1.81
CA THR A 264 17.58 -16.14 -1.56
C THR A 264 18.82 -16.01 -2.42
N CYS A 265 18.68 -15.71 -3.73
CA CYS A 265 19.83 -15.74 -4.66
C CYS A 265 20.08 -14.41 -5.38
N GLY A 266 19.26 -13.38 -5.15
CA GLY A 266 19.41 -12.06 -5.77
C GLY A 266 19.04 -11.98 -7.26
N ALA A 267 18.64 -13.09 -7.90
CA ALA A 267 18.21 -13.08 -9.30
C ALA A 267 16.86 -12.34 -9.47
N ALA A 268 16.62 -11.79 -10.66
CA ALA A 268 15.35 -11.17 -10.97
C ALA A 268 14.17 -12.15 -10.79
N VAL A 269 13.00 -11.62 -10.51
CA VAL A 269 11.77 -12.40 -10.44
C VAL A 269 10.79 -11.96 -11.53
N ARG A 270 9.87 -12.83 -11.90
CA ARG A 270 8.80 -12.56 -12.86
C ARG A 270 7.44 -12.96 -12.28
N PRO A 271 6.34 -12.31 -12.68
CA PRO A 271 4.99 -12.70 -12.26
C PRO A 271 4.71 -14.18 -12.57
N ALA A 272 3.99 -14.84 -11.68
CA ALA A 272 3.56 -16.22 -11.78
C ALA A 272 2.17 -16.38 -11.16
N LEU A 273 1.52 -17.52 -11.37
CA LEU A 273 0.18 -17.82 -10.85
C LEU A 273 -0.80 -16.66 -11.13
N ALA A 274 -0.86 -16.26 -12.38
CA ALA A 274 -1.70 -15.14 -12.85
C ALA A 274 -1.58 -13.87 -11.97
N GLY A 275 -0.35 -13.52 -11.55
CA GLY A 275 -0.02 -12.33 -10.76
C GLY A 275 -0.08 -12.52 -9.24
N TRP A 276 -0.50 -13.67 -8.72
CA TRP A 276 -0.58 -13.94 -7.26
C TRP A 276 0.72 -14.47 -6.66
N ALA A 277 1.72 -14.72 -7.49
CA ALA A 277 3.05 -15.13 -7.08
C ALA A 277 4.11 -14.51 -8.00
N GLN A 278 5.36 -14.68 -7.62
CA GLN A 278 6.53 -14.43 -8.47
C GLN A 278 7.36 -15.69 -8.55
N ARG A 279 8.10 -15.83 -9.63
CA ARG A 279 9.03 -16.95 -9.83
C ARG A 279 10.44 -16.41 -10.04
N CYS A 280 11.38 -16.96 -9.29
CA CYS A 280 12.81 -16.70 -9.50
C CYS A 280 13.24 -17.15 -10.90
N THR A 281 14.06 -16.33 -11.59
CA THR A 281 14.58 -16.67 -12.92
C THR A 281 15.83 -17.53 -12.87
N ASN A 282 16.40 -17.79 -11.70
CA ASN A 282 17.59 -18.61 -11.54
C ASN A 282 17.19 -20.10 -11.43
N GLU A 283 17.57 -20.89 -12.43
CA GLU A 283 17.32 -22.34 -12.45
C GLU A 283 18.07 -23.08 -11.35
N ALA A 284 19.26 -22.61 -10.97
CA ALA A 284 20.04 -23.18 -9.87
C ALA A 284 19.37 -23.00 -8.49
N ASP A 285 18.45 -22.05 -8.35
CA ASP A 285 17.58 -21.86 -7.16
C ASP A 285 16.27 -22.66 -7.28
N GLY A 286 16.15 -23.56 -8.27
CA GLY A 286 14.96 -24.36 -8.54
C GLY A 286 13.75 -23.52 -9.02
N ASN A 287 13.98 -22.37 -9.61
CA ASN A 287 12.91 -21.44 -10.05
C ASN A 287 11.87 -21.18 -8.93
N ARG A 288 12.34 -20.95 -7.73
CA ARG A 288 11.55 -20.76 -6.50
C ARG A 288 10.35 -19.85 -6.72
N VAL A 289 9.20 -20.30 -6.21
CA VAL A 289 7.97 -19.47 -6.18
C VAL A 289 7.97 -18.63 -4.90
N LEU A 290 7.68 -17.35 -5.04
CA LEU A 290 7.56 -16.37 -3.97
C LEU A 290 6.12 -15.91 -3.87
N PHE A 291 5.62 -15.77 -2.64
CA PHE A 291 4.28 -15.28 -2.37
C PHE A 291 4.33 -13.90 -1.71
N PRO A 292 3.25 -13.10 -1.81
CA PRO A 292 3.16 -11.84 -1.11
C PRO A 292 3.34 -12.02 0.39
N ARG A 293 4.08 -11.11 1.02
CA ARG A 293 4.16 -11.02 2.47
C ARG A 293 2.91 -10.34 3.01
N VAL A 294 2.31 -10.90 4.05
CA VAL A 294 1.24 -10.29 4.84
C VAL A 294 1.74 -10.15 6.26
N GLU A 295 1.68 -8.95 6.81
CA GLU A 295 2.22 -8.61 8.13
C GLU A 295 1.08 -8.44 9.13
N PRO A 296 0.93 -9.37 10.10
CA PRO A 296 -0.10 -9.25 11.11
C PRO A 296 0.20 -8.07 12.05
N ALA A 297 -0.82 -7.27 12.33
CA ALA A 297 -0.79 -6.21 13.32
C ALA A 297 -2.07 -6.26 14.15
N VAL A 298 -1.97 -6.07 15.45
CA VAL A 298 -3.14 -5.94 16.32
C VAL A 298 -3.61 -4.50 16.37
N ILE A 299 -4.91 -4.33 16.56
CA ILE A 299 -5.52 -3.03 16.84
C ILE A 299 -6.56 -3.23 17.93
N THR A 300 -6.45 -2.47 19.03
CA THR A 300 -7.12 -2.80 20.29
C THR A 300 -7.92 -1.62 20.84
N ALA A 301 -9.24 -1.76 20.90
CA ALA A 301 -10.12 -0.86 21.64
C ALA A 301 -10.07 -1.25 23.13
N ILE A 302 -9.41 -0.43 23.94
CA ILE A 302 -9.19 -0.68 25.36
C ILE A 302 -10.27 0.06 26.16
N VAL A 303 -11.08 -0.66 26.92
CA VAL A 303 -12.12 -0.10 27.79
C VAL A 303 -11.82 -0.39 29.27
N ASP A 304 -12.13 0.55 30.13
CA ASP A 304 -11.98 0.38 31.57
C ASP A 304 -13.28 -0.09 32.28
N GLY A 305 -13.23 -0.23 33.60
CA GLY A 305 -14.38 -0.62 34.41
C GLY A 305 -15.54 0.39 34.45
N HIS A 306 -15.34 1.58 33.93
CA HIS A 306 -16.35 2.66 33.79
C HIS A 306 -16.80 2.84 32.34
N ASP A 307 -16.44 1.89 31.46
CA ASP A 307 -16.78 1.88 30.04
C ASP A 307 -16.21 3.12 29.28
N ARG A 308 -15.08 3.68 29.77
CA ARG A 308 -14.33 4.69 29.04
C ARG A 308 -13.39 4.02 28.05
N LEU A 309 -13.23 4.62 26.87
CA LEU A 309 -12.30 4.18 25.84
C LEU A 309 -10.96 4.90 25.97
N LEU A 310 -9.86 4.17 25.89
CA LEU A 310 -8.53 4.75 25.78
C LEU A 310 -8.29 5.13 24.30
N LEU A 311 -8.02 6.41 24.09
CA LEU A 311 -7.62 6.93 22.79
C LEU A 311 -6.24 7.55 22.89
N GLN A 312 -5.44 7.36 21.81
CA GLN A 312 -4.07 7.84 21.75
C GLN A 312 -3.79 8.58 20.44
N HIS A 313 -2.80 9.47 20.49
CA HIS A 313 -2.27 10.22 19.35
C HIS A 313 -0.82 9.81 19.09
N ASN A 314 -0.56 9.33 17.87
CA ASN A 314 0.76 8.88 17.45
C ASN A 314 1.61 10.06 16.95
N ALA A 315 2.89 10.08 17.29
CA ALA A 315 3.87 11.13 16.97
C ALA A 315 4.01 11.38 15.45
N ALA A 316 3.77 10.35 14.63
CA ALA A 316 3.90 10.45 13.18
C ALA A 316 2.70 11.12 12.49
N TRP A 317 1.60 11.34 13.20
CA TRP A 317 0.41 11.94 12.60
C TRP A 317 0.55 13.46 12.53
N LYS A 318 0.25 14.02 11.35
CA LYS A 318 0.33 15.46 11.10
C LYS A 318 -0.82 16.22 11.74
N ASP A 319 -2.03 15.64 11.80
CA ASP A 319 -3.16 16.26 12.47
C ASP A 319 -3.11 15.93 13.97
N SER A 320 -2.72 16.91 14.77
CA SER A 320 -2.64 16.79 16.23
C SER A 320 -3.98 16.49 16.91
N ARG A 321 -5.08 16.62 16.20
CA ARG A 321 -6.43 16.31 16.70
C ARG A 321 -6.82 14.84 16.47
N LEU A 322 -6.10 14.13 15.61
CA LEU A 322 -6.40 12.73 15.30
C LEU A 322 -6.09 11.85 16.51
N TYR A 323 -7.11 11.15 16.98
CA TYR A 323 -6.99 10.14 18.02
C TYR A 323 -7.54 8.81 17.53
N SER A 324 -6.88 7.73 17.90
CA SER A 324 -7.26 6.37 17.53
C SER A 324 -7.08 5.42 18.71
N VAL A 325 -7.42 4.17 18.50
CA VAL A 325 -7.16 3.07 19.43
C VAL A 325 -5.72 2.58 19.27
N SER A 326 -5.18 1.85 20.27
CA SER A 326 -3.82 1.27 20.26
C SER A 326 -3.64 0.30 19.09
N ALA A 327 -2.47 0.30 18.44
CA ALA A 327 -2.16 -0.61 17.35
C ALA A 327 -0.65 -0.81 17.19
N GLY A 328 -0.23 -2.07 17.00
CA GLY A 328 1.17 -2.39 16.72
C GLY A 328 1.34 -3.75 16.06
N PHE A 329 2.57 -4.06 15.65
CA PHE A 329 2.90 -5.31 14.99
C PHE A 329 2.98 -6.49 15.95
N VAL A 330 2.66 -7.65 15.41
CA VAL A 330 2.89 -8.92 16.10
C VAL A 330 4.35 -9.32 15.92
N GLU A 331 5.03 -9.55 17.03
CA GLU A 331 6.43 -9.97 17.03
C GLU A 331 6.60 -11.43 16.63
N ALA A 332 7.80 -11.79 16.16
CA ALA A 332 8.09 -13.15 15.73
C ALA A 332 7.96 -14.16 16.88
N GLY A 333 7.01 -15.08 16.76
CA GLY A 333 6.72 -16.09 17.79
C GLY A 333 5.67 -15.66 18.82
N GLU A 334 5.12 -14.45 18.69
CA GLU A 334 4.08 -13.91 19.56
C GLU A 334 2.68 -14.31 19.06
N ASN A 335 1.73 -14.52 19.99
CA ASN A 335 0.31 -14.62 19.61
C ASN A 335 -0.37 -13.24 19.69
N LEU A 336 -1.56 -13.14 19.08
CA LEU A 336 -2.27 -11.87 18.93
C LEU A 336 -2.70 -11.27 20.28
N GLU A 337 -3.14 -12.10 21.23
CA GLU A 337 -3.59 -11.63 22.54
C GLU A 337 -2.40 -11.12 23.38
N HIS A 338 -1.22 -11.69 23.21
CA HIS A 338 0.00 -11.20 23.84
C HIS A 338 0.43 -9.88 23.21
N ALA A 339 0.40 -9.76 21.87
CA ALA A 339 0.69 -8.52 21.15
C ALA A 339 -0.21 -7.37 21.66
N CYS A 340 -1.54 -7.59 21.79
CA CYS A 340 -2.44 -6.58 22.37
C CYS A 340 -1.98 -6.10 23.77
N ARG A 341 -1.52 -7.03 24.63
CA ARG A 341 -1.08 -6.70 25.98
C ARG A 341 0.26 -5.98 26.00
N ARG A 342 1.17 -6.38 25.16
CA ARG A 342 2.51 -5.77 25.05
C ARG A 342 2.38 -4.34 24.52
N GLU A 343 1.71 -4.14 23.38
CA GLU A 343 1.51 -2.81 22.79
C GLU A 343 0.82 -1.84 23.74
N ALA A 344 -0.26 -2.28 24.42
CA ALA A 344 -0.94 -1.45 25.41
C ALA A 344 -0.01 -1.04 26.56
N MET A 345 0.86 -1.96 27.01
CA MET A 345 1.81 -1.70 28.06
C MET A 345 2.94 -0.77 27.59
N GLU A 346 3.50 -1.00 26.40
CA GLU A 346 4.60 -0.22 25.83
C GLU A 346 4.16 1.21 25.54
N GLU A 347 3.03 1.37 24.83
CA GLU A 347 2.55 2.67 24.38
C GLU A 347 1.89 3.51 25.46
N THR A 348 1.23 2.89 26.46
CA THR A 348 0.36 3.60 27.42
C THR A 348 0.52 3.19 28.88
N GLY A 349 1.32 2.18 29.20
CA GLY A 349 1.48 1.64 30.56
C GLY A 349 0.25 0.86 31.08
N ILE A 350 -0.74 0.58 30.25
CA ILE A 350 -2.00 -0.06 30.66
C ILE A 350 -1.89 -1.58 30.63
N LYS A 351 -2.24 -2.23 31.73
CA LYS A 351 -2.36 -3.69 31.81
C LYS A 351 -3.74 -4.15 31.36
N LEU A 352 -3.75 -5.11 30.42
CA LEU A 352 -4.98 -5.68 29.91
C LEU A 352 -5.31 -7.03 30.56
N GLY A 353 -6.59 -7.24 30.83
CA GLY A 353 -7.20 -8.49 31.26
C GLY A 353 -7.73 -9.30 30.10
N GLU A 354 -9.05 -9.39 30.00
CA GLU A 354 -9.72 -10.06 28.89
C GLU A 354 -9.46 -9.33 27.58
N VAL A 355 -9.24 -10.14 26.51
CA VAL A 355 -9.06 -9.66 25.13
C VAL A 355 -9.97 -10.48 24.24
N ARG A 356 -10.80 -9.83 23.42
CA ARG A 356 -11.79 -10.46 22.55
C ARG A 356 -11.64 -9.98 21.11
N TYR A 357 -11.54 -10.92 20.16
CA TYR A 357 -11.46 -10.64 18.73
C TYR A 357 -12.79 -10.06 18.19
N LEU A 358 -12.66 -9.01 17.34
CA LEU A 358 -13.79 -8.31 16.70
C LEU A 358 -13.88 -8.56 15.20
N GLY A 359 -12.75 -8.74 14.53
CA GLY A 359 -12.68 -8.85 13.08
C GLY A 359 -11.29 -8.52 12.55
N SER A 360 -11.14 -8.56 11.22
CA SER A 360 -9.87 -8.20 10.58
C SER A 360 -10.10 -7.42 9.29
N GLN A 361 -9.11 -6.63 8.91
CA GLN A 361 -9.13 -5.83 7.70
C GLN A 361 -7.77 -5.85 7.03
N PRO A 362 -7.67 -6.15 5.71
CA PRO A 362 -6.47 -5.89 4.93
C PRO A 362 -6.13 -4.39 4.96
N TRP A 363 -4.87 -4.08 5.19
CA TRP A 363 -4.35 -2.72 5.22
C TRP A 363 -3.07 -2.65 4.39
N PRO A 364 -3.18 -2.54 3.03
CA PRO A 364 -2.05 -2.68 2.12
C PRO A 364 -1.17 -1.41 2.06
N PHE A 365 -0.77 -0.91 3.21
CA PHE A 365 0.12 0.24 3.41
C PHE A 365 1.29 -0.12 4.35
N PRO A 366 2.27 -0.98 3.93
CA PRO A 366 2.33 -1.63 2.61
C PRO A 366 1.69 -3.03 2.53
N ALA A 367 1.52 -3.77 3.64
CA ALA A 367 1.14 -5.19 3.59
C ALA A 367 0.49 -5.71 4.89
N SER A 368 -0.09 -4.84 5.72
CA SER A 368 -0.63 -5.25 7.01
C SER A 368 -1.98 -5.96 6.90
N LEU A 369 -2.20 -6.89 7.82
CA LEU A 369 -3.51 -7.42 8.16
C LEU A 369 -3.82 -6.97 9.58
N MET A 370 -4.74 -6.00 9.71
CA MET A 370 -5.18 -5.48 11.00
C MET A 370 -6.13 -6.45 11.67
N MET A 371 -5.76 -6.95 12.85
CA MET A 371 -6.54 -7.89 13.67
C MET A 371 -7.14 -7.10 14.84
N ALA A 372 -8.45 -6.84 14.79
CA ALA A 372 -9.13 -5.99 15.76
C ALA A 372 -9.56 -6.76 17.00
N PHE A 373 -9.28 -6.15 18.16
CA PHE A 373 -9.64 -6.68 19.47
C PHE A 373 -10.31 -5.60 20.32
N LYS A 374 -11.19 -6.02 21.22
CA LYS A 374 -11.63 -5.22 22.36
C LYS A 374 -11.03 -5.81 23.62
N ALA A 375 -10.47 -4.97 24.48
CA ALA A 375 -9.81 -5.43 25.69
C ALA A 375 -10.29 -4.66 26.92
N HIS A 376 -10.31 -5.33 28.08
CA HIS A 376 -10.62 -4.72 29.36
C HIS A 376 -9.33 -4.33 30.08
N ALA A 377 -9.23 -3.05 30.48
CA ALA A 377 -8.10 -2.54 31.24
C ALA A 377 -8.20 -2.95 32.72
N ILE A 378 -7.11 -3.48 33.28
CA ILE A 378 -6.96 -3.78 34.73
C ILE A 378 -6.45 -2.54 35.47
N THR A 379 -5.61 -1.73 34.83
CA THR A 379 -5.07 -0.47 35.37
C THR A 379 -5.57 0.70 34.54
N THR A 380 -5.58 1.92 35.13
CA THR A 380 -6.09 3.13 34.45
C THR A 380 -5.11 4.29 34.44
N ASP A 381 -3.97 4.16 35.10
CA ASP A 381 -2.91 5.19 35.15
C ASP A 381 -2.15 5.14 33.80
N VAL A 382 -2.29 6.20 33.00
CA VAL A 382 -1.70 6.31 31.68
C VAL A 382 -0.28 6.86 31.77
N HIS A 383 0.67 6.16 31.16
CA HIS A 383 2.06 6.55 31.02
C HIS A 383 2.50 6.29 29.60
N VAL A 384 2.48 7.34 28.76
CA VAL A 384 2.90 7.24 27.36
C VAL A 384 4.43 7.10 27.26
N ASP A 385 4.89 6.39 26.20
CA ASP A 385 6.32 6.21 25.92
C ASP A 385 6.99 7.53 25.47
N GLY A 386 6.22 8.46 24.87
CA GLY A 386 6.72 9.74 24.35
C GLY A 386 7.55 9.62 23.09
N GLU A 387 7.66 8.43 22.50
CA GLU A 387 8.36 8.16 21.24
C GLU A 387 7.36 7.90 20.10
N GLU A 388 6.50 6.90 20.24
CA GLU A 388 5.44 6.57 19.29
C GLU A 388 4.11 7.18 19.69
N THR A 389 3.75 7.11 20.97
CA THR A 389 2.54 7.70 21.51
C THR A 389 2.85 8.98 22.29
N MET A 390 2.40 10.12 21.74
CA MET A 390 2.62 11.43 22.36
C MET A 390 1.64 11.74 23.48
N THR A 391 0.40 11.33 23.31
CA THR A 391 -0.65 11.52 24.32
C THR A 391 -1.63 10.36 24.28
N ALA A 392 -2.11 9.96 25.45
CA ALA A 392 -3.22 9.02 25.55
C ALA A 392 -4.16 9.47 26.68
N ARG A 393 -5.45 9.26 26.49
CA ARG A 393 -6.46 9.65 27.49
C ARG A 393 -7.71 8.77 27.43
N TRP A 394 -8.29 8.58 28.59
CA TRP A 394 -9.61 7.98 28.73
C TRP A 394 -10.69 8.98 28.35
N VAL A 395 -11.67 8.55 27.58
CA VAL A 395 -12.85 9.37 27.22
C VAL A 395 -14.13 8.58 27.48
N THR A 396 -15.14 9.26 28.00
CA THR A 396 -16.52 8.79 27.99
C THR A 396 -17.14 9.03 26.59
N ARG A 397 -18.29 8.42 26.28
CA ARG A 397 -19.00 8.65 25.04
C ARG A 397 -19.39 10.12 24.85
N ASP A 398 -19.83 10.77 25.95
CA ASP A 398 -20.24 12.17 25.94
C ASP A 398 -19.04 13.09 25.73
N GLU A 399 -17.93 12.85 26.43
CA GLU A 399 -16.67 13.61 26.23
C GLU A 399 -16.17 13.49 24.80
N TYR A 400 -16.09 12.25 24.25
CA TYR A 400 -15.64 12.04 22.88
C TYR A 400 -16.54 12.78 21.87
N THR A 401 -17.85 12.70 22.06
CA THR A 401 -18.82 13.43 21.23
C THR A 401 -18.61 14.94 21.30
N ALA A 402 -18.44 15.48 22.50
CA ALA A 402 -18.20 16.90 22.72
C ALA A 402 -16.87 17.37 22.09
N GLU A 403 -15.81 16.57 22.20
CA GLU A 403 -14.49 16.85 21.60
C GLU A 403 -14.55 16.87 20.07
N LEU A 404 -15.31 15.95 19.44
CA LEU A 404 -15.52 15.91 18.00
C LEU A 404 -16.31 17.15 17.53
N ILE A 405 -17.41 17.48 18.19
CA ILE A 405 -18.24 18.67 17.86
C ILE A 405 -17.43 19.96 17.98
N ALA A 406 -16.60 20.04 19.01
CA ALA A 406 -15.76 21.21 19.24
C ALA A 406 -14.52 21.27 18.32
N GLY A 407 -14.28 20.25 17.50
CA GLY A 407 -13.12 20.15 16.61
C GLY A 407 -11.78 20.01 17.33
N ARG A 408 -11.79 19.62 18.62
CA ARG A 408 -10.57 19.35 19.40
C ARG A 408 -10.05 17.93 19.21
N MET A 409 -10.92 17.00 18.82
CA MET A 409 -10.55 15.66 18.33
C MET A 409 -11.04 15.45 16.91
N ALA A 410 -10.33 14.62 16.16
CA ALA A 410 -10.75 14.08 14.87
C ALA A 410 -10.81 12.55 14.97
N ALA A 411 -11.84 11.97 14.37
CA ALA A 411 -12.00 10.52 14.29
C ALA A 411 -11.11 9.94 13.19
N PRO A 412 -10.72 8.65 13.29
CA PRO A 412 -10.08 7.95 12.20
C PRO A 412 -10.93 7.95 10.92
N GLY A 413 -10.26 7.93 9.76
CA GLY A 413 -10.92 7.95 8.45
C GLY A 413 -11.88 6.77 8.24
N ARG A 414 -12.89 6.95 7.38
CA ARG A 414 -13.94 5.95 7.09
C ARG A 414 -13.41 4.62 6.51
N ALA A 415 -12.19 4.60 5.97
CA ALA A 415 -11.58 3.38 5.47
C ALA A 415 -11.01 2.49 6.58
N THR A 416 -10.77 3.03 7.80
CA THR A 416 -10.00 2.34 8.84
C THR A 416 -10.86 1.50 9.75
N ILE A 417 -10.42 0.30 10.10
CA ILE A 417 -11.06 -0.55 11.09
C ILE A 417 -11.18 0.15 12.45
N ALA A 418 -10.23 1.03 12.81
CA ALA A 418 -10.26 1.82 14.05
C ALA A 418 -11.56 2.60 14.21
N ARG A 419 -12.05 3.22 13.12
CA ARG A 419 -13.30 3.96 13.15
C ARG A 419 -14.48 3.07 13.53
N TYR A 420 -14.59 1.89 12.93
CA TYR A 420 -15.67 0.94 13.22
C TYR A 420 -15.59 0.38 14.64
N MET A 421 -14.39 0.24 15.19
CA MET A 421 -14.19 -0.15 16.59
C MET A 421 -14.65 0.94 17.56
N ILE A 422 -14.39 2.20 17.24
CA ILE A 422 -14.86 3.35 18.01
C ILE A 422 -16.39 3.48 17.89
N GLU A 423 -16.96 3.30 16.71
CA GLU A 423 -18.41 3.31 16.48
C GLU A 423 -19.13 2.17 17.23
N GLU A 424 -18.50 0.98 17.26
CA GLU A 424 -19.01 -0.15 18.06
C GLU A 424 -19.09 0.19 19.54
N TRP A 425 -18.01 0.80 20.08
CA TRP A 425 -18.01 1.25 21.47
C TRP A 425 -18.98 2.40 21.69
N LEU A 426 -19.04 3.38 20.79
CA LEU A 426 -19.90 4.57 20.89
C LEU A 426 -21.40 4.21 20.79
N GLY A 427 -21.71 3.09 20.09
CA GLY A 427 -23.08 2.61 19.85
C GLY A 427 -23.81 3.36 18.73
N ARG A 428 -23.09 4.13 17.90
CA ARG A 428 -23.61 4.84 16.73
C ARG A 428 -22.51 5.14 15.73
N GLU A 429 -22.89 5.43 14.49
CA GLU A 429 -21.96 5.92 13.45
C GLU A 429 -21.47 7.35 13.74
N LEU A 430 -20.27 7.66 13.19
CA LEU A 430 -19.58 8.95 13.30
C LEU A 430 -19.66 9.75 12.03
#